data_3e2926fa638fcc88266ce665f4a88b7e
#
_entry.id   3e2926fa638fcc88266ce665f4a88b7e
#
_cell.length_a   1.000
_cell.length_b   1.000
_cell.length_c   1.000
_cell.angle_alpha   90.00
_cell.angle_beta   90.00
_cell.angle_gamma   90.00
#
_symmetry.space_group_name_H-M   'P 1'
#
loop_
_entity.id
_entity.type
_entity.pdbx_description
1 polymer ?
#
loop_
_entity_poly.entity_id
_entity_poly.type
_entity_poly.pdbx_seq_one_letter_code
_entity_poly.pdbx_strand_id
1 'polypeptide(L)'
;MKIAVMTHWNDETGAAVHAKALVNAWLELGHKVTVFSFLREEIGEDKFTGKDERYVIRCYGKNSLDPRPILTSEFDVFVVEDLRALPVEQLAKIFPMIKERARTVHIVHENKLPKEAWFYQLPWDKVIYFDERQEFLKDVYPDADYIPFPCFPIRRGDKYESRKRLGLPEDKKIIFTFCQREYRPYLRYLCEELKSKAILLFVIYPGYEMLEKELAPPWMIVREEGALSDERFDEYLFASDVVIFHKYHVRYPRLVSATIFQAIGTDCPILIPQQSEYFQPLKDEVVYYSDTEDLCRKLVAFCEDERIAKNVIEAEEVYTQIRSAKKIAEIYIDVFTGVLKERGL
;
A
#
# COMPACT_ATOMS: atom_id res chain seq x y z
N MET A 1 -13.02 -20.21 -9.18
CA MET A 1 -13.81 -18.97 -9.36
C MET A 1 -13.07 -18.07 -10.36
N LYS A 2 -13.81 -17.34 -11.17
CA LYS A 2 -13.27 -16.28 -12.07
C LYS A 2 -13.58 -14.94 -11.42
N ILE A 3 -12.54 -14.14 -11.15
CA ILE A 3 -12.63 -12.85 -10.46
C ILE A 3 -12.17 -11.75 -11.40
N ALA A 4 -12.99 -10.74 -11.60
CA ALA A 4 -12.60 -9.51 -12.29
C ALA A 4 -12.37 -8.40 -11.26
N VAL A 5 -11.31 -7.63 -11.40
CA VAL A 5 -11.01 -6.51 -10.51
C VAL A 5 -10.83 -5.23 -11.35
N MET A 6 -11.60 -4.20 -11.07
CA MET A 6 -11.44 -2.88 -11.67
C MET A 6 -10.79 -1.94 -10.66
N THR A 7 -9.54 -1.56 -10.90
CA THR A 7 -8.71 -0.86 -9.93
C THR A 7 -7.46 -0.23 -10.56
N HIS A 8 -6.73 0.54 -9.80
CA HIS A 8 -5.35 0.90 -10.07
C HIS A 8 -4.46 -0.35 -10.12
N TRP A 9 -3.42 -0.36 -10.99
CA TRP A 9 -2.52 -1.50 -11.11
C TRP A 9 -1.10 -1.10 -11.49
N ASN A 10 -0.13 -1.67 -10.78
CA ASN A 10 1.29 -1.39 -10.97
C ASN A 10 1.64 0.11 -10.96
N ASP A 11 0.95 0.89 -10.14
CA ASP A 11 1.21 2.30 -9.91
C ASP A 11 1.45 2.61 -8.41
N GLU A 12 1.78 3.86 -8.10
CA GLU A 12 2.15 4.30 -6.75
C GLU A 12 0.98 4.43 -5.75
N THR A 13 -0.24 4.03 -6.12
CA THR A 13 -1.42 4.23 -5.27
C THR A 13 -1.58 3.11 -4.23
N GLY A 14 -2.20 3.46 -3.11
CA GLY A 14 -2.54 2.47 -2.09
C GLY A 14 -3.54 1.41 -2.57
N ALA A 15 -4.40 1.75 -3.52
CA ALA A 15 -5.33 0.80 -4.15
C ALA A 15 -4.57 -0.22 -5.00
N ALA A 16 -3.56 0.20 -5.76
CA ALA A 16 -2.72 -0.73 -6.52
C ALA A 16 -1.98 -1.71 -5.61
N VAL A 17 -1.46 -1.24 -4.47
CA VAL A 17 -0.78 -2.10 -3.48
C VAL A 17 -1.75 -3.12 -2.88
N HIS A 18 -2.95 -2.68 -2.48
CA HIS A 18 -3.98 -3.56 -1.93
C HIS A 18 -4.41 -4.62 -2.94
N ALA A 19 -4.81 -4.18 -4.13
CA ALA A 19 -5.23 -5.06 -5.21
C ALA A 19 -4.16 -6.08 -5.58
N LYS A 20 -2.89 -5.67 -5.68
CA LYS A 20 -1.77 -6.55 -6.02
C LYS A 20 -1.58 -7.66 -5.00
N ALA A 21 -1.66 -7.32 -3.71
CA ALA A 21 -1.57 -8.31 -2.64
C ALA A 21 -2.69 -9.37 -2.74
N LEU A 22 -3.94 -8.94 -2.96
CA LEU A 22 -5.09 -9.85 -3.09
C LEU A 22 -5.06 -10.65 -4.38
N VAL A 23 -4.81 -10.02 -5.52
CA VAL A 23 -4.80 -10.70 -6.83
C VAL A 23 -3.75 -11.79 -6.87
N ASN A 24 -2.53 -11.51 -6.40
CA ASN A 24 -1.47 -12.51 -6.34
C ASN A 24 -1.89 -13.69 -5.45
N ALA A 25 -2.49 -13.43 -4.29
CA ALA A 25 -2.96 -14.47 -3.40
C ALA A 25 -4.13 -15.29 -4.00
N TRP A 26 -5.08 -14.67 -4.71
CA TRP A 26 -6.14 -15.40 -5.41
C TRP A 26 -5.61 -16.27 -6.55
N LEU A 27 -4.59 -15.80 -7.28
CA LEU A 27 -3.92 -16.63 -8.30
C LEU A 27 -3.20 -17.83 -7.67
N GLU A 28 -2.50 -17.64 -6.54
CA GLU A 28 -1.87 -18.74 -5.79
C GLU A 28 -2.89 -19.75 -5.25
N LEU A 29 -4.08 -19.29 -4.88
CA LEU A 29 -5.21 -20.15 -4.47
C LEU A 29 -5.88 -20.87 -5.65
N GLY A 30 -5.40 -20.67 -6.89
CA GLY A 30 -5.90 -21.34 -8.08
C GLY A 30 -7.12 -20.68 -8.72
N HIS A 31 -7.45 -19.44 -8.36
CA HIS A 31 -8.51 -18.68 -9.02
C HIS A 31 -8.02 -18.05 -10.32
N LYS A 32 -8.95 -17.78 -11.24
CA LYS A 32 -8.66 -17.01 -12.46
C LYS A 32 -8.96 -15.55 -12.20
N VAL A 33 -7.99 -14.66 -12.45
CA VAL A 33 -8.17 -13.23 -12.22
C VAL A 33 -7.97 -12.47 -13.52
N THR A 34 -8.79 -11.46 -13.74
CA THR A 34 -8.62 -10.43 -14.76
C THR A 34 -8.65 -9.06 -14.09
N VAL A 35 -7.65 -8.24 -14.35
CA VAL A 35 -7.55 -6.88 -13.81
C VAL A 35 -7.86 -5.89 -14.93
N PHE A 36 -8.85 -5.04 -14.73
CA PHE A 36 -9.16 -3.89 -15.57
C PHE A 36 -8.57 -2.63 -14.94
N SER A 37 -7.70 -1.92 -15.66
CA SER A 37 -6.98 -0.79 -15.10
C SER A 37 -6.88 0.41 -16.02
N PHE A 38 -6.30 1.50 -15.51
CA PHE A 38 -6.08 2.76 -16.19
C PHE A 38 -5.18 2.61 -17.42
N LEU A 39 -5.46 3.36 -18.46
CA LEU A 39 -4.55 3.59 -19.57
C LEU A 39 -3.27 4.27 -19.08
N ARG A 40 -2.10 3.73 -19.44
CA ARG A 40 -0.81 4.21 -18.93
C ARG A 40 -0.55 5.68 -19.28
N GLU A 41 -0.93 6.08 -20.48
CA GLU A 41 -0.79 7.44 -20.98
C GLU A 41 -1.57 8.51 -20.18
N GLU A 42 -2.61 8.11 -19.44
CA GLU A 42 -3.39 9.04 -18.62
C GLU A 42 -2.79 9.27 -17.21
N ILE A 43 -1.94 8.35 -16.75
CA ILE A 43 -1.29 8.45 -15.43
C ILE A 43 0.11 9.05 -15.54
N GLY A 44 0.86 8.68 -16.58
CA GLY A 44 2.28 8.98 -16.78
C GLY A 44 3.17 7.79 -16.43
N GLU A 45 4.12 7.47 -17.30
CA GLU A 45 4.99 6.29 -17.19
C GLU A 45 5.88 6.30 -15.93
N ASP A 46 6.27 7.49 -15.46
CA ASP A 46 7.06 7.69 -14.24
C ASP A 46 6.36 7.27 -12.96
N LYS A 47 5.05 7.05 -12.99
CA LYS A 47 4.23 6.65 -11.86
C LYS A 47 3.97 5.16 -11.77
N PHE A 48 4.42 4.40 -12.76
CA PHE A 48 4.26 2.95 -12.75
C PHE A 48 5.41 2.25 -12.05
N THR A 49 5.06 1.27 -11.22
CA THR A 49 5.99 0.45 -10.44
C THR A 49 6.46 -0.80 -11.18
N GLY A 50 5.88 -1.11 -12.34
CA GLY A 50 6.21 -2.30 -13.09
C GLY A 50 5.52 -2.43 -14.44
N LYS A 51 5.79 -3.54 -15.12
CA LYS A 51 5.13 -3.96 -16.36
C LYS A 51 3.86 -4.71 -16.05
N ASP A 52 2.94 -4.70 -17.02
CA ASP A 52 1.67 -5.41 -16.87
C ASP A 52 1.84 -6.92 -17.08
N GLU A 53 1.18 -7.68 -16.25
CA GLU A 53 1.02 -9.12 -16.37
C GLU A 53 -0.05 -9.45 -17.41
N ARG A 54 -0.07 -10.70 -17.87
CA ARG A 54 -0.98 -11.15 -18.96
C ARG A 54 -2.47 -11.07 -18.62
N TYR A 55 -2.80 -10.99 -17.35
CA TYR A 55 -4.18 -10.87 -16.88
C TYR A 55 -4.63 -9.41 -16.70
N VAL A 56 -3.80 -8.43 -17.04
CA VAL A 56 -4.10 -7.01 -16.92
C VAL A 56 -4.56 -6.47 -18.28
N ILE A 57 -5.70 -5.80 -18.28
CA ILE A 57 -6.29 -5.14 -19.45
C ILE A 57 -6.49 -3.67 -19.11
N ARG A 58 -5.79 -2.80 -19.82
CA ARG A 58 -5.93 -1.36 -19.67
C ARG A 58 -7.05 -0.86 -20.59
N CYS A 59 -8.16 -0.43 -19.98
CA CYS A 59 -9.37 -0.11 -20.74
C CYS A 59 -10.11 1.15 -20.29
N TYR A 60 -9.56 1.91 -19.33
CA TYR A 60 -10.21 3.14 -18.89
C TYR A 60 -9.22 4.24 -18.52
N GLY A 61 -9.67 5.48 -18.65
CA GLY A 61 -9.04 6.68 -18.13
C GLY A 61 -9.90 7.33 -17.06
N LYS A 62 -9.55 8.53 -16.64
CA LYS A 62 -10.28 9.26 -15.59
C LYS A 62 -11.77 9.49 -15.95
N ASN A 63 -12.05 9.78 -17.23
CA ASN A 63 -13.39 10.11 -17.72
C ASN A 63 -13.81 9.25 -18.91
N SER A 64 -13.09 8.19 -19.19
CA SER A 64 -13.32 7.32 -20.36
C SER A 64 -13.30 5.86 -19.97
N LEU A 65 -14.10 5.04 -20.62
CA LEU A 65 -14.14 3.60 -20.43
C LEU A 65 -14.42 2.93 -21.78
N ASP A 66 -13.53 2.04 -22.21
CA ASP A 66 -13.87 1.04 -23.22
C ASP A 66 -14.60 -0.12 -22.53
N PRO A 67 -15.90 -0.27 -22.71
CA PRO A 67 -16.67 -1.30 -22.02
C PRO A 67 -16.45 -2.71 -22.58
N ARG A 68 -15.93 -2.83 -23.80
CA ARG A 68 -15.81 -4.12 -24.52
C ARG A 68 -15.01 -5.16 -23.75
N PRO A 69 -13.81 -4.86 -23.21
CA PRO A 69 -13.06 -5.85 -22.45
C PRO A 69 -13.81 -6.38 -21.24
N ILE A 70 -14.52 -5.51 -20.52
CA ILE A 70 -15.32 -5.90 -19.37
C ILE A 70 -16.49 -6.77 -19.81
N LEU A 71 -17.24 -6.32 -20.84
CA LEU A 71 -18.48 -6.98 -21.29
C LEU A 71 -18.24 -8.31 -22.00
N THR A 72 -17.05 -8.54 -22.56
CA THR A 72 -16.69 -9.81 -23.25
C THR A 72 -15.93 -10.79 -22.37
N SER A 73 -15.41 -10.35 -21.21
CA SER A 73 -14.72 -11.24 -20.26
C SER A 73 -15.72 -12.04 -19.44
N GLU A 74 -15.31 -13.26 -19.06
CA GLU A 74 -16.08 -14.13 -18.19
C GLU A 74 -15.60 -13.99 -16.74
N PHE A 75 -16.51 -13.71 -15.82
CA PHE A 75 -16.23 -13.66 -14.39
C PHE A 75 -17.49 -13.97 -13.58
N ASP A 76 -17.27 -14.56 -12.41
CA ASP A 76 -18.31 -14.88 -11.44
C ASP A 76 -18.56 -13.71 -10.49
N VAL A 77 -17.46 -12.97 -10.17
CA VAL A 77 -17.45 -11.81 -9.28
C VAL A 77 -16.73 -10.66 -9.95
N PHE A 78 -17.31 -9.47 -9.88
CA PHE A 78 -16.74 -8.20 -10.34
C PHE A 78 -16.46 -7.32 -9.12
N VAL A 79 -15.19 -7.12 -8.82
CA VAL A 79 -14.70 -6.34 -7.69
C VAL A 79 -14.29 -4.95 -8.18
N VAL A 80 -14.67 -3.92 -7.46
CA VAL A 80 -14.24 -2.54 -7.71
C VAL A 80 -13.53 -2.00 -6.49
N GLU A 81 -12.34 -1.45 -6.66
CA GLU A 81 -11.59 -0.77 -5.61
C GLU A 81 -11.41 0.71 -5.93
N ASP A 82 -11.48 1.57 -4.90
CA ASP A 82 -11.28 3.03 -5.01
C ASP A 82 -12.21 3.67 -6.06
N LEU A 83 -13.51 3.53 -5.87
CA LEU A 83 -14.55 3.98 -6.82
C LEU A 83 -14.38 5.45 -7.26
N ARG A 84 -13.90 6.33 -6.38
CA ARG A 84 -13.72 7.76 -6.68
C ARG A 84 -12.64 8.04 -7.73
N ALA A 85 -11.69 7.14 -7.90
CA ALA A 85 -10.66 7.26 -8.90
C ALA A 85 -11.11 6.77 -10.28
N LEU A 86 -12.25 6.07 -10.39
CA LEU A 86 -12.72 5.40 -11.59
C LEU A 86 -13.70 6.25 -12.41
N PRO A 87 -13.93 5.94 -13.69
CA PRO A 87 -14.93 6.60 -14.55
C PRO A 87 -16.36 6.11 -14.20
N VAL A 88 -16.88 6.53 -13.05
CA VAL A 88 -18.11 6.01 -12.45
C VAL A 88 -19.33 6.21 -13.34
N GLU A 89 -19.46 7.35 -14.04
CA GLU A 89 -20.59 7.60 -14.93
C GLU A 89 -20.64 6.60 -16.09
N GLN A 90 -19.48 6.21 -16.62
CA GLN A 90 -19.38 5.22 -17.68
C GLN A 90 -19.58 3.81 -17.15
N LEU A 91 -19.04 3.51 -15.96
CA LEU A 91 -19.28 2.26 -15.28
C LEU A 91 -20.78 2.06 -14.99
N ALA A 92 -21.47 3.09 -14.52
CA ALA A 92 -22.90 3.04 -14.23
C ALA A 92 -23.75 2.63 -15.43
N LYS A 93 -23.35 3.01 -16.65
CA LYS A 93 -24.07 2.64 -17.90
C LYS A 93 -24.03 1.14 -18.19
N ILE A 94 -22.93 0.47 -17.83
CA ILE A 94 -22.73 -0.97 -18.08
C ILE A 94 -23.01 -1.82 -16.84
N PHE A 95 -23.16 -1.21 -15.68
CA PHE A 95 -23.32 -1.91 -14.41
C PHE A 95 -24.50 -2.88 -14.36
N PRO A 96 -25.69 -2.54 -14.93
CA PRO A 96 -26.80 -3.50 -15.02
C PRO A 96 -26.43 -4.78 -15.78
N MET A 97 -25.70 -4.64 -16.91
CA MET A 97 -25.25 -5.80 -17.69
C MET A 97 -24.23 -6.66 -16.92
N ILE A 98 -23.39 -6.04 -16.09
CA ILE A 98 -22.48 -6.76 -15.20
C ILE A 98 -23.28 -7.55 -14.16
N LYS A 99 -24.25 -6.92 -13.50
CA LYS A 99 -25.10 -7.55 -12.47
C LYS A 99 -25.96 -8.71 -12.99
N GLU A 100 -26.35 -8.69 -14.24
CA GLU A 100 -27.09 -9.82 -14.85
C GLU A 100 -26.30 -11.12 -14.85
N ARG A 101 -24.97 -11.07 -14.87
CA ARG A 101 -24.10 -12.23 -15.07
C ARG A 101 -23.13 -12.50 -13.90
N ALA A 102 -22.84 -11.53 -13.06
CA ALA A 102 -21.87 -11.65 -11.98
C ALA A 102 -22.36 -10.98 -10.69
N ARG A 103 -21.76 -11.33 -9.58
CA ARG A 103 -21.90 -10.61 -8.31
C ARG A 103 -20.93 -9.45 -8.27
N THR A 104 -21.35 -8.35 -7.67
CA THR A 104 -20.61 -7.10 -7.62
C THR A 104 -20.19 -6.76 -6.19
N VAL A 105 -18.90 -6.49 -6.03
CA VAL A 105 -18.30 -6.20 -4.73
C VAL A 105 -17.56 -4.86 -4.80
N HIS A 106 -17.79 -3.99 -3.82
CA HIS A 106 -17.08 -2.73 -3.70
C HIS A 106 -16.15 -2.76 -2.48
N ILE A 107 -14.85 -2.58 -2.70
CA ILE A 107 -13.86 -2.40 -1.65
C ILE A 107 -13.62 -0.90 -1.49
N VAL A 108 -13.99 -0.37 -0.34
CA VAL A 108 -14.01 1.08 -0.08
C VAL A 108 -12.66 1.55 0.44
N HIS A 109 -12.05 2.50 -0.28
CA HIS A 109 -10.80 3.16 0.12
C HIS A 109 -10.99 4.54 0.76
N GLU A 110 -12.22 5.06 0.73
CA GLU A 110 -12.55 6.37 1.24
C GLU A 110 -12.46 6.44 2.78
N ASN A 111 -11.89 7.51 3.28
CA ASN A 111 -11.71 7.77 4.71
C ASN A 111 -12.89 8.50 5.37
N LYS A 112 -13.91 8.84 4.61
CA LYS A 112 -15.17 9.44 5.02
C LYS A 112 -16.24 9.21 3.96
N LEU A 113 -17.50 9.33 4.32
CA LEU A 113 -18.60 9.25 3.37
C LEU A 113 -18.44 10.34 2.29
N PRO A 114 -18.33 9.97 1.02
CA PRO A 114 -18.34 10.94 -0.08
C PRO A 114 -19.63 11.74 -0.12
N LYS A 115 -19.54 13.01 -0.53
CA LYS A 115 -20.72 13.87 -0.69
C LYS A 115 -21.43 13.67 -2.03
N GLU A 116 -20.74 13.03 -2.94
CA GLU A 116 -21.17 12.83 -4.31
C GLU A 116 -22.25 11.74 -4.38
N ALA A 117 -23.46 12.11 -4.83
CA ALA A 117 -24.59 11.20 -4.90
C ALA A 117 -24.34 9.95 -5.76
N TRP A 118 -23.52 10.07 -6.80
CA TRP A 118 -23.18 8.95 -7.68
C TRP A 118 -22.47 7.80 -6.97
N PHE A 119 -21.76 8.07 -5.87
CA PHE A 119 -21.08 7.04 -5.09
C PHE A 119 -22.07 5.99 -4.56
N TYR A 120 -23.30 6.38 -4.29
CA TYR A 120 -24.35 5.55 -3.69
C TYR A 120 -25.31 4.95 -4.71
N GLN A 121 -25.15 5.26 -6.00
CA GLN A 121 -26.11 4.86 -7.05
C GLN A 121 -25.94 3.43 -7.52
N LEU A 122 -24.74 2.84 -7.35
CA LEU A 122 -24.48 1.48 -7.79
C LEU A 122 -24.95 0.47 -6.74
N PRO A 123 -25.88 -0.43 -7.09
CA PRO A 123 -26.45 -1.40 -6.14
C PRO A 123 -25.49 -2.61 -6.00
N TRP A 124 -24.46 -2.46 -5.18
CA TRP A 124 -23.51 -3.52 -4.89
C TRP A 124 -24.17 -4.71 -4.19
N ASP A 125 -23.71 -5.93 -4.51
CA ASP A 125 -24.14 -7.13 -3.78
C ASP A 125 -23.41 -7.23 -2.44
N LYS A 126 -22.19 -6.67 -2.35
CA LYS A 126 -21.43 -6.58 -1.10
C LYS A 126 -20.54 -5.35 -1.09
N VAL A 127 -20.41 -4.75 0.08
CA VAL A 127 -19.46 -3.67 0.35
C VAL A 127 -18.47 -4.16 1.42
N ILE A 128 -17.18 -3.88 1.22
CA ILE A 128 -16.10 -4.29 2.10
C ILE A 128 -15.25 -3.07 2.44
N TYR A 129 -14.80 -2.98 3.69
CA TYR A 129 -13.85 -1.99 4.15
C TYR A 129 -12.73 -2.67 4.95
N PHE A 130 -11.56 -2.05 5.05
CA PHE A 130 -10.35 -2.69 5.61
C PHE A 130 -9.72 -1.94 6.78
N ASP A 131 -10.32 -0.86 7.24
CA ASP A 131 -9.88 -0.12 8.43
C ASP A 131 -11.09 0.05 9.37
N GLU A 132 -10.92 -0.33 10.64
CA GLU A 132 -11.98 -0.21 11.65
C GLU A 132 -12.52 1.23 11.76
N ARG A 133 -11.69 2.23 11.43
CA ARG A 133 -12.10 3.64 11.40
C ARG A 133 -13.07 3.97 10.26
N GLN A 134 -13.30 3.05 9.33
CA GLN A 134 -14.29 3.14 8.25
C GLN A 134 -15.67 2.58 8.65
N GLU A 135 -15.89 2.23 9.91
CA GLU A 135 -17.19 1.69 10.40
C GLU A 135 -18.38 2.62 10.10
N PHE A 136 -18.14 3.92 9.87
CA PHE A 136 -19.14 4.87 9.37
C PHE A 136 -19.83 4.41 8.07
N LEU A 137 -19.23 3.50 7.32
CA LEU A 137 -19.84 2.94 6.11
C LEU A 137 -21.11 2.14 6.41
N LYS A 138 -21.25 1.60 7.60
CA LYS A 138 -22.46 0.86 8.03
C LYS A 138 -23.70 1.74 8.14
N ASP A 139 -23.54 3.06 8.26
CA ASP A 139 -24.64 4.01 8.23
C ASP A 139 -25.36 4.03 6.86
N VAL A 140 -24.63 3.64 5.79
CA VAL A 140 -25.14 3.62 4.42
C VAL A 140 -25.23 2.20 3.87
N TYR A 141 -24.31 1.34 4.25
CA TYR A 141 -24.24 -0.07 3.88
C TYR A 141 -24.26 -0.94 5.15
N PRO A 142 -25.44 -1.20 5.75
CA PRO A 142 -25.55 -1.91 7.03
C PRO A 142 -24.87 -3.29 7.03
N ASP A 143 -24.85 -3.95 5.87
CA ASP A 143 -24.25 -5.27 5.67
C ASP A 143 -22.79 -5.23 5.19
N ALA A 144 -22.12 -4.07 5.31
CA ALA A 144 -20.71 -3.95 4.95
C ALA A 144 -19.84 -4.78 5.90
N ASP A 145 -18.90 -5.56 5.32
CA ASP A 145 -17.98 -6.39 6.06
C ASP A 145 -16.64 -5.70 6.27
N TYR A 146 -16.07 -5.90 7.46
CA TYR A 146 -14.69 -5.58 7.73
C TYR A 146 -13.78 -6.75 7.37
N ILE A 147 -12.85 -6.52 6.44
CA ILE A 147 -11.76 -7.45 6.12
C ILE A 147 -10.45 -6.68 6.18
N PRO A 148 -9.52 -7.01 7.08
CA PRO A 148 -8.32 -6.19 7.29
C PRO A 148 -7.43 -6.10 6.06
N PHE A 149 -6.66 -5.00 5.96
CA PHE A 149 -5.68 -4.80 4.89
C PHE A 149 -4.65 -5.94 4.91
N PRO A 150 -4.35 -6.58 3.76
CA PRO A 150 -3.40 -7.69 3.68
C PRO A 150 -1.96 -7.23 3.83
N CYS A 151 -1.15 -7.99 4.56
CA CYS A 151 0.30 -7.84 4.53
C CYS A 151 0.89 -8.59 3.33
N PHE A 152 1.94 -8.04 2.74
CA PHE A 152 2.76 -8.76 1.79
C PHE A 152 3.42 -9.97 2.47
N PRO A 153 3.82 -11.01 1.73
CA PRO A 153 4.53 -12.15 2.30
C PRO A 153 5.79 -11.72 3.05
N ILE A 154 6.21 -12.49 4.04
CA ILE A 154 7.51 -12.28 4.68
C ILE A 154 8.58 -12.40 3.61
N ARG A 155 9.45 -11.38 3.50
CA ARG A 155 10.55 -11.31 2.55
C ARG A 155 11.84 -11.01 3.29
N ARG A 156 12.86 -11.75 2.92
CA ARG A 156 14.19 -11.59 3.49
C ARG A 156 15.21 -11.41 2.39
N GLY A 157 16.14 -10.51 2.58
CA GLY A 157 17.24 -10.24 1.67
C GLY A 157 18.58 -10.23 2.38
N ASP A 158 19.63 -10.39 1.61
CA ASP A 158 21.00 -10.21 2.10
C ASP A 158 21.32 -8.72 2.20
N LYS A 159 21.50 -8.24 3.44
CA LYS A 159 21.78 -6.83 3.74
C LYS A 159 23.07 -6.35 3.06
N TYR A 160 24.08 -7.17 3.09
CA TYR A 160 25.38 -6.84 2.54
C TYR A 160 25.32 -6.71 1.00
N GLU A 161 24.74 -7.70 0.34
CA GLU A 161 24.57 -7.67 -1.11
C GLU A 161 23.63 -6.52 -1.56
N SER A 162 22.61 -6.21 -0.79
CA SER A 162 21.73 -5.07 -1.07
C SER A 162 22.47 -3.74 -0.94
N ARG A 163 23.30 -3.56 0.09
CA ARG A 163 24.15 -2.38 0.23
C ARG A 163 25.13 -2.23 -0.92
N LYS A 164 25.77 -3.32 -1.31
CA LYS A 164 26.71 -3.35 -2.43
C LYS A 164 26.03 -2.94 -3.74
N ARG A 165 24.88 -3.52 -4.07
CA ARG A 165 24.12 -3.13 -5.27
C ARG A 165 23.67 -1.67 -5.24
N LEU A 166 23.30 -1.18 -4.06
CA LEU A 166 22.91 0.21 -3.85
C LEU A 166 24.11 1.17 -3.70
N GLY A 167 25.37 0.69 -3.65
CA GLY A 167 26.55 1.53 -3.40
C GLY A 167 26.46 2.27 -2.07
N LEU A 168 25.96 1.59 -1.03
CA LEU A 168 25.85 2.11 0.34
C LEU A 168 27.03 1.64 1.19
N PRO A 169 27.44 2.40 2.22
CA PRO A 169 28.50 2.01 3.13
C PRO A 169 28.15 0.74 3.91
N GLU A 170 29.14 -0.14 4.07
CA GLU A 170 28.97 -1.42 4.75
C GLU A 170 29.21 -1.31 6.26
N ASP A 171 30.02 -0.34 6.67
CA ASP A 171 30.49 -0.10 8.05
C ASP A 171 29.59 0.83 8.87
N LYS A 172 28.52 1.36 8.29
CA LYS A 172 27.57 2.27 8.94
C LYS A 172 26.19 1.64 9.10
N LYS A 173 25.47 2.06 10.12
CA LYS A 173 24.02 1.79 10.19
C LYS A 173 23.30 2.62 9.13
N ILE A 174 22.32 2.05 8.46
CA ILE A 174 21.52 2.73 7.45
C ILE A 174 20.10 2.98 7.98
N ILE A 175 19.74 4.23 8.09
CA ILE A 175 18.37 4.66 8.41
C ILE A 175 17.71 5.03 7.09
N PHE A 176 16.68 4.33 6.72
CA PHE A 176 15.96 4.59 5.49
C PHE A 176 14.73 5.47 5.74
N THR A 177 14.49 6.43 4.90
CA THR A 177 13.22 7.14 4.82
C THR A 177 12.87 7.39 3.36
N PHE A 178 11.58 7.29 3.11
CA PHE A 178 11.02 7.37 1.78
C PHE A 178 9.90 8.39 1.78
N CYS A 179 9.96 9.34 0.88
CA CYS A 179 8.93 10.36 0.73
C CYS A 179 8.65 10.62 -0.74
N GLN A 180 7.47 10.26 -1.16
CA GLN A 180 7.06 10.54 -2.52
C GLN A 180 6.66 12.01 -2.74
N ARG A 181 6.17 12.71 -1.71
CA ARG A 181 5.48 14.00 -1.91
C ARG A 181 5.68 15.04 -0.83
N GLU A 182 6.52 14.83 0.17
CA GLU A 182 6.66 15.77 1.29
C GLU A 182 8.11 16.02 1.67
N TYR A 183 8.45 17.31 1.76
CA TYR A 183 9.71 17.77 2.31
C TYR A 183 9.80 17.52 3.83
N ARG A 184 10.98 17.06 4.30
CA ARG A 184 11.19 16.68 5.71
C ARG A 184 12.42 17.34 6.32
N PRO A 185 12.38 18.66 6.51
CA PRO A 185 13.55 19.41 6.99
C PRO A 185 14.05 18.95 8.36
N TYR A 186 13.15 18.43 9.20
CA TYR A 186 13.51 17.96 10.55
C TYR A 186 14.56 16.86 10.56
N LEU A 187 14.66 16.04 9.52
CA LEU A 187 15.68 14.98 9.43
C LEU A 187 17.11 15.53 9.43
N ARG A 188 17.31 16.78 9.03
CA ARG A 188 18.62 17.46 9.09
C ARG A 188 19.04 17.79 10.50
N TYR A 189 18.10 17.92 11.41
CA TYR A 189 18.31 18.31 12.79
C TYR A 189 18.37 17.13 13.76
N LEU A 190 18.57 15.91 13.24
CA LEU A 190 18.83 14.75 14.10
C LEU A 190 20.14 14.95 14.88
N CYS A 191 20.22 14.33 16.06
CA CYS A 191 21.31 14.53 16.99
C CYS A 191 22.70 14.17 16.43
N GLU A 192 23.73 14.84 16.92
CA GLU A 192 25.13 14.63 16.47
C GLU A 192 25.61 13.22 16.74
N GLU A 193 25.16 12.60 17.83
CA GLU A 193 25.51 11.22 18.16
C GLU A 193 25.08 10.26 17.06
N LEU A 194 23.85 10.39 16.54
CA LEU A 194 23.34 9.58 15.46
C LEU A 194 24.16 9.79 14.17
N LYS A 195 24.51 11.03 13.84
CA LYS A 195 25.26 11.40 12.64
C LYS A 195 26.64 10.72 12.58
N SER A 196 27.23 10.43 13.75
CA SER A 196 28.52 9.71 13.82
C SER A 196 28.39 8.21 13.55
N LYS A 197 27.23 7.61 13.88
CA LYS A 197 27.00 6.16 13.85
C LYS A 197 26.28 5.66 12.60
N ALA A 198 25.47 6.52 11.97
CA ALA A 198 24.55 6.14 10.92
C ALA A 198 24.61 7.06 9.70
N ILE A 199 24.14 6.53 8.59
CA ILE A 199 23.79 7.27 7.37
C ILE A 199 22.27 7.30 7.24
N LEU A 200 21.72 8.48 6.96
CA LEU A 200 20.34 8.63 6.55
C LEU A 200 20.23 8.48 5.02
N LEU A 201 19.57 7.44 4.58
CA LEU A 201 19.22 7.24 3.18
C LEU A 201 17.83 7.80 2.92
N PHE A 202 17.77 8.86 2.13
CA PHE A 202 16.54 9.55 1.82
C PHE A 202 16.20 9.43 0.33
N VAL A 203 15.16 8.69 0.00
CA VAL A 203 14.66 8.54 -1.37
C VAL A 203 13.49 9.49 -1.59
N ILE A 204 13.64 10.37 -2.56
CA ILE A 204 12.66 11.39 -2.94
C ILE A 204 12.17 11.19 -4.37
N TYR A 205 10.97 11.66 -4.65
CA TYR A 205 10.41 11.62 -6.00
C TYR A 205 11.05 12.71 -6.89
N PRO A 206 11.34 12.44 -8.18
CA PRO A 206 11.92 13.42 -9.10
C PRO A 206 11.09 14.70 -9.19
N GLY A 207 11.76 15.85 -9.18
CA GLY A 207 11.11 17.14 -9.21
C GLY A 207 10.56 17.63 -7.86
N TYR A 208 10.69 16.82 -6.83
CA TYR A 208 10.45 17.24 -5.46
C TYR A 208 11.71 17.83 -4.86
N GLU A 209 11.71 19.13 -4.76
CA GLU A 209 12.71 20.04 -4.16
C GLU A 209 14.17 19.58 -4.16
N MET A 210 14.87 19.96 -5.19
CA MET A 210 16.33 19.94 -5.36
C MET A 210 17.14 20.40 -4.13
N LEU A 211 16.53 21.21 -3.25
CA LEU A 211 17.11 21.71 -2.02
C LEU A 211 17.70 20.62 -1.10
N GLU A 212 17.10 19.44 -1.08
CA GLU A 212 17.58 18.37 -0.21
C GLU A 212 18.91 17.79 -0.69
N LYS A 213 19.05 17.58 -1.99
CA LYS A 213 20.24 16.96 -2.59
C LYS A 213 21.45 17.87 -2.53
N GLU A 214 21.26 19.14 -2.85
CA GLU A 214 22.34 20.14 -2.87
C GLU A 214 22.83 20.55 -1.48
N LEU A 215 21.92 20.51 -0.49
CA LEU A 215 22.19 20.89 0.89
C LEU A 215 22.31 19.71 1.85
N ALA A 216 22.35 18.49 1.33
CA ALA A 216 22.45 17.27 2.15
C ALA A 216 23.76 17.29 2.96
N PRO A 217 23.70 17.11 4.28
CA PRO A 217 24.90 16.99 5.09
C PRO A 217 25.65 15.67 4.79
N PRO A 218 26.96 15.55 5.11
CA PRO A 218 27.78 14.38 4.78
C PRO A 218 27.27 13.04 5.28
N TRP A 219 26.40 13.02 6.30
CA TRP A 219 25.79 11.81 6.86
C TRP A 219 24.45 11.45 6.19
N MET A 220 24.03 12.19 5.16
CA MET A 220 22.79 11.95 4.42
C MET A 220 23.11 11.60 2.95
N ILE A 221 22.50 10.54 2.45
CA ILE A 221 22.50 10.18 1.04
C ILE A 221 21.07 10.44 0.51
N VAL A 222 20.96 11.36 -0.45
CA VAL A 222 19.68 11.67 -1.11
C VAL A 222 19.67 11.04 -2.49
N ARG A 223 18.60 10.33 -2.81
CA ARG A 223 18.38 9.73 -4.13
C ARG A 223 17.03 10.14 -4.69
N GLU A 224 17.04 10.49 -5.96
CA GLU A 224 15.80 10.76 -6.72
C GLU A 224 15.42 9.49 -7.47
N GLU A 225 14.28 8.91 -7.12
CA GLU A 225 13.70 7.78 -7.83
C GLU A 225 12.19 8.00 -8.03
N GLY A 226 11.65 7.56 -9.15
CA GLY A 226 10.22 7.57 -9.43
C GLY A 226 9.46 6.56 -8.59
N ALA A 227 8.34 6.10 -9.09
CA ALA A 227 7.59 5.03 -8.43
C ALA A 227 8.47 3.78 -8.32
N LEU A 228 8.71 3.33 -7.08
CA LEU A 228 9.55 2.16 -6.82
C LEU A 228 8.78 0.88 -7.15
N SER A 229 9.42 -0.03 -7.88
CA SER A 229 8.93 -1.41 -7.96
C SER A 229 9.01 -2.09 -6.59
N ASP A 230 8.26 -3.18 -6.38
CA ASP A 230 8.33 -3.94 -5.13
C ASP A 230 9.76 -4.42 -4.85
N GLU A 231 10.47 -4.92 -5.88
CA GLU A 231 11.84 -5.41 -5.77
C GLU A 231 12.80 -4.28 -5.38
N ARG A 232 12.61 -3.09 -5.95
CA ARG A 232 13.44 -1.93 -5.66
C ARG A 232 13.20 -1.40 -4.25
N PHE A 233 11.94 -1.38 -3.82
CA PHE A 233 11.57 -1.00 -2.46
C PHE A 233 12.12 -2.01 -1.43
N ASP A 234 11.99 -3.30 -1.70
CA ASP A 234 12.55 -4.37 -0.88
C ASP A 234 14.07 -4.26 -0.77
N GLU A 235 14.77 -3.93 -1.87
CA GLU A 235 16.22 -3.74 -1.86
C GLU A 235 16.66 -2.62 -0.91
N TYR A 236 15.91 -1.51 -0.85
CA TYR A 236 16.13 -0.45 0.12
C TYR A 236 15.86 -0.90 1.56
N LEU A 237 14.80 -1.65 1.80
CA LEU A 237 14.48 -2.19 3.12
C LEU A 237 15.56 -3.18 3.58
N PHE A 238 15.95 -4.13 2.73
CA PHE A 238 16.99 -5.12 3.06
C PHE A 238 18.37 -4.49 3.32
N ALA A 239 18.71 -3.39 2.65
CA ALA A 239 19.95 -2.66 2.89
C ALA A 239 19.96 -1.90 4.23
N SER A 240 18.80 -1.68 4.82
CA SER A 240 18.60 -0.76 5.94
C SER A 240 18.56 -1.49 7.28
N ASP A 241 18.88 -0.77 8.36
CA ASP A 241 18.76 -1.25 9.74
C ASP A 241 17.44 -0.82 10.37
N VAL A 242 16.82 0.22 9.83
CA VAL A 242 15.53 0.76 10.29
C VAL A 242 14.93 1.65 9.21
N VAL A 243 13.61 1.65 9.10
CA VAL A 243 12.87 2.57 8.22
C VAL A 243 11.99 3.52 9.02
N ILE A 244 11.95 4.79 8.62
CA ILE A 244 11.09 5.81 9.21
C ILE A 244 9.97 6.16 8.22
N PHE A 245 8.73 5.88 8.60
CA PHE A 245 7.56 6.40 7.91
C PHE A 245 7.02 7.61 8.65
N HIS A 246 7.46 8.80 8.22
CA HIS A 246 7.06 10.03 8.86
C HIS A 246 5.95 10.71 8.05
N LYS A 247 4.72 10.43 8.39
CA LYS A 247 3.58 11.12 7.83
C LYS A 247 2.73 11.71 8.94
N TYR A 248 2.79 13.01 9.10
CA TYR A 248 1.78 13.78 9.84
C TYR A 248 0.72 14.21 8.86
N HIS A 249 -0.52 13.86 9.17
CA HIS A 249 -1.52 14.04 8.17
C HIS A 249 -2.46 15.20 8.46
N VAL A 250 -2.48 16.19 7.61
CA VAL A 250 -3.50 17.26 7.54
C VAL A 250 -4.49 17.03 6.38
N ARG A 251 -4.05 16.39 5.31
CA ARG A 251 -4.81 16.30 4.05
C ARG A 251 -5.75 15.10 3.94
N TYR A 252 -5.39 13.96 4.53
CA TYR A 252 -6.14 12.71 4.45
C TYR A 252 -6.16 12.00 5.82
N PRO A 253 -6.89 12.53 6.81
CA PRO A 253 -7.00 11.89 8.12
C PRO A 253 -7.58 10.49 7.94
N ARG A 254 -7.05 9.53 8.68
CA ARG A 254 -7.54 8.14 8.68
C ARG A 254 -7.40 7.38 7.36
N LEU A 255 -6.45 7.77 6.51
CA LEU A 255 -6.03 6.93 5.38
C LEU A 255 -5.11 5.82 5.86
N VAL A 256 -5.27 4.65 5.28
CA VAL A 256 -4.36 3.52 5.53
C VAL A 256 -3.10 3.70 4.69
N SER A 257 -1.93 3.61 5.34
CA SER A 257 -0.67 3.56 4.63
C SER A 257 -0.43 2.18 4.04
N ALA A 258 -0.75 1.98 2.79
CA ALA A 258 -0.48 0.72 2.11
C ALA A 258 1.00 0.33 2.16
N THR A 259 1.91 1.30 2.10
CA THR A 259 3.37 1.08 2.13
C THR A 259 3.85 0.42 3.42
N ILE A 260 3.17 0.65 4.57
CA ILE A 260 3.55 -0.02 5.81
C ILE A 260 3.31 -1.53 5.74
N PHE A 261 2.20 -1.96 5.09
CA PHE A 261 1.89 -3.38 4.89
C PHE A 261 2.78 -4.06 3.85
N GLN A 262 3.41 -3.27 2.98
CA GLN A 262 4.50 -3.71 2.13
C GLN A 262 5.81 -3.91 2.92
N ALA A 263 6.11 -3.01 3.87
CA ALA A 263 7.37 -3.02 4.62
C ALA A 263 7.37 -4.02 5.77
N ILE A 264 6.26 -4.21 6.47
CA ILE A 264 6.14 -5.20 7.56
C ILE A 264 6.54 -6.59 7.05
N GLY A 265 7.44 -7.25 7.77
CA GLY A 265 7.95 -8.58 7.44
C GLY A 265 9.15 -8.60 6.49
N THR A 266 9.94 -7.51 6.44
CA THR A 266 11.16 -7.40 5.62
C THR A 266 12.45 -7.37 6.44
N ASP A 267 12.45 -7.78 7.70
CA ASP A 267 13.58 -7.69 8.63
C ASP A 267 14.12 -6.25 8.83
N CYS A 268 13.32 -5.22 8.50
CA CYS A 268 13.66 -3.82 8.66
C CYS A 268 12.66 -3.14 9.62
N PRO A 269 13.00 -2.96 10.90
CA PRO A 269 12.10 -2.36 11.89
C PRO A 269 11.54 -1.01 11.47
N ILE A 270 10.28 -0.78 11.78
CA ILE A 270 9.53 0.40 11.32
C ILE A 270 9.32 1.38 12.47
N LEU A 271 9.68 2.65 12.25
CA LEU A 271 9.38 3.75 13.15
C LEU A 271 8.31 4.66 12.54
N ILE A 272 7.29 4.99 13.36
CA ILE A 272 6.18 5.87 12.96
C ILE A 272 5.87 6.92 14.04
N PRO A 273 5.37 8.12 13.67
CA PRO A 273 4.97 9.12 14.65
C PRO A 273 3.68 8.73 15.38
N GLN A 274 3.68 8.87 16.70
CA GLN A 274 2.56 8.50 17.57
C GLN A 274 1.29 9.31 17.27
N GLN A 275 1.41 10.58 16.87
CA GLN A 275 0.28 11.46 16.62
C GLN A 275 -0.30 11.34 15.21
N SER A 276 0.23 10.42 14.39
CA SER A 276 -0.22 10.28 13.02
C SER A 276 -1.53 9.50 12.93
N GLU A 277 -2.57 10.12 12.44
CA GLU A 277 -3.81 9.44 12.07
C GLU A 277 -3.69 8.67 10.73
N TYR A 278 -2.58 8.81 10.03
CA TYR A 278 -2.33 8.17 8.74
C TYR A 278 -2.12 6.66 8.86
N PHE A 279 -1.55 6.22 9.98
CA PHE A 279 -1.37 4.79 10.22
C PHE A 279 -2.54 4.26 11.04
N GLN A 280 -3.04 3.06 10.68
CA GLN A 280 -3.98 2.39 11.59
C GLN A 280 -3.25 2.04 12.89
N PRO A 281 -4.02 1.76 13.96
CA PRO A 281 -3.45 1.30 15.22
C PRO A 281 -2.62 0.04 15.00
N LEU A 282 -1.31 0.17 15.16
CA LEU A 282 -0.33 -0.90 15.21
C LEU A 282 0.13 -1.05 16.66
N LYS A 283 0.83 -2.12 17.00
CA LYS A 283 1.29 -2.41 18.37
C LYS A 283 2.79 -2.63 18.37
N ASP A 284 3.22 -3.79 18.79
CA ASP A 284 4.62 -4.15 18.98
C ASP A 284 5.38 -4.37 17.67
N GLU A 285 4.66 -4.47 16.54
CA GLU A 285 5.21 -4.59 15.19
C GLU A 285 5.77 -3.29 14.62
N VAL A 286 5.68 -2.18 15.37
CA VAL A 286 6.29 -0.89 15.02
C VAL A 286 6.79 -0.18 16.26
N VAL A 287 7.70 0.76 16.10
CA VAL A 287 8.15 1.64 17.17
C VAL A 287 7.59 3.03 16.97
N TYR A 288 6.79 3.48 17.93
CA TYR A 288 6.25 4.84 17.93
C TYR A 288 7.26 5.84 18.46
N TYR A 289 7.26 7.06 17.95
CA TYR A 289 7.99 8.19 18.50
C TYR A 289 7.10 9.42 18.65
N SER A 290 7.31 10.22 19.71
CA SER A 290 6.49 11.38 20.04
C SER A 290 6.92 12.66 19.32
N ASP A 291 8.22 12.86 19.16
CA ASP A 291 8.84 14.06 18.60
C ASP A 291 10.25 13.75 18.06
N THR A 292 10.96 14.77 17.60
CA THR A 292 12.31 14.62 17.02
C THR A 292 13.35 14.16 18.02
N GLU A 293 13.24 14.56 19.28
CA GLU A 293 14.18 14.15 20.35
C GLU A 293 13.99 12.65 20.69
N ASP A 294 12.73 12.22 20.82
CA ASP A 294 12.40 10.82 21.04
C ASP A 294 12.79 9.95 19.83
N LEU A 295 12.58 10.46 18.59
CA LEU A 295 13.05 9.79 17.38
C LEU A 295 14.56 9.59 17.42
N CYS A 296 15.34 10.64 17.74
CA CYS A 296 16.78 10.57 17.87
C CYS A 296 17.22 9.51 18.89
N ARG A 297 16.66 9.56 20.09
CA ARG A 297 16.97 8.61 21.16
C ARG A 297 16.70 7.15 20.75
N LYS A 298 15.57 6.91 20.08
CA LYS A 298 15.20 5.57 19.59
C LYS A 298 16.12 5.10 18.48
N LEU A 299 16.47 5.96 17.54
CA LEU A 299 17.41 5.63 16.47
C LEU A 299 18.81 5.31 17.01
N VAL A 300 19.30 6.07 18.00
CA VAL A 300 20.56 5.75 18.69
C VAL A 300 20.49 4.39 19.34
N ALA A 301 19.39 4.09 20.06
CA ALA A 301 19.18 2.79 20.69
C ALA A 301 19.19 1.63 19.66
N PHE A 302 18.58 1.80 18.50
CA PHE A 302 18.64 0.82 17.40
C PHE A 302 20.08 0.63 16.85
N CYS A 303 20.90 1.67 16.87
CA CYS A 303 22.31 1.55 16.48
C CYS A 303 23.14 0.75 17.48
N GLU A 304 22.77 0.78 18.76
CA GLU A 304 23.56 0.25 19.87
C GLU A 304 23.09 -1.12 20.38
N ASP A 305 21.79 -1.42 20.28
CA ASP A 305 21.22 -2.66 20.82
C ASP A 305 20.39 -3.40 19.76
N GLU A 306 20.98 -4.43 19.18
CA GLU A 306 20.35 -5.29 18.17
C GLU A 306 19.12 -6.05 18.70
N ARG A 307 18.98 -6.21 20.03
CA ARG A 307 17.81 -6.88 20.61
C ARG A 307 16.53 -6.10 20.38
N ILE A 308 16.62 -4.75 20.31
CA ILE A 308 15.46 -3.89 20.02
C ILE A 308 14.92 -4.21 18.63
N ALA A 309 15.81 -4.25 17.64
CA ALA A 309 15.43 -4.60 16.26
C ALA A 309 14.82 -6.01 16.20
N LYS A 310 15.45 -6.98 16.86
CA LYS A 310 14.98 -8.37 16.87
C LYS A 310 13.56 -8.50 17.44
N ASN A 311 13.26 -7.85 18.56
CA ASN A 311 11.93 -7.90 19.19
C ASN A 311 10.84 -7.34 18.24
N VAL A 312 11.12 -6.25 17.54
CA VAL A 312 10.18 -5.65 16.57
C VAL A 312 9.97 -6.59 15.39
N ILE A 313 11.06 -7.15 14.83
CA ILE A 313 10.98 -8.09 13.71
C ILE A 313 10.16 -9.34 14.08
N GLU A 314 10.36 -9.89 15.29
CA GLU A 314 9.55 -11.03 15.77
C GLU A 314 8.06 -10.68 15.86
N ALA A 315 7.72 -9.46 16.31
CA ALA A 315 6.33 -8.99 16.33
C ALA A 315 5.78 -8.76 14.91
N GLU A 316 6.57 -8.20 13.99
CA GLU A 316 6.23 -8.04 12.58
C GLU A 316 5.92 -9.38 11.91
N GLU A 317 6.72 -10.43 12.19
CA GLU A 317 6.49 -11.77 11.65
C GLU A 317 5.14 -12.34 12.12
N VAL A 318 4.83 -12.22 13.40
CA VAL A 318 3.55 -12.67 13.96
C VAL A 318 2.39 -11.92 13.30
N TYR A 319 2.51 -10.60 13.20
CA TYR A 319 1.50 -9.75 12.57
C TYR A 319 1.27 -10.14 11.09
N THR A 320 2.37 -10.31 10.34
CA THR A 320 2.32 -10.73 8.93
C THR A 320 1.71 -12.11 8.75
N GLN A 321 2.00 -13.07 9.64
CA GLN A 321 1.41 -14.41 9.58
C GLN A 321 -0.11 -14.39 9.81
N ILE A 322 -0.60 -13.52 10.70
CA ILE A 322 -2.02 -13.38 11.01
C ILE A 322 -2.75 -12.70 9.85
N ARG A 323 -2.14 -11.68 9.24
CA ARG A 323 -2.71 -10.85 8.17
C ARG A 323 -2.08 -11.12 6.80
N SER A 324 -1.55 -12.32 6.58
CA SER A 324 -0.95 -12.65 5.29
C SER A 324 -1.96 -12.49 4.16
N ALA A 325 -1.48 -12.03 2.99
CA ALA A 325 -2.32 -11.84 1.82
C ALA A 325 -3.13 -13.10 1.48
N LYS A 326 -2.55 -14.28 1.68
CA LYS A 326 -3.24 -15.56 1.46
C LYS A 326 -4.45 -15.74 2.41
N LYS A 327 -4.26 -15.54 3.73
CA LYS A 327 -5.37 -15.67 4.69
C LYS A 327 -6.47 -14.64 4.45
N ILE A 328 -6.08 -13.42 4.16
CA ILE A 328 -7.03 -12.35 3.84
C ILE A 328 -7.77 -12.68 2.54
N ALA A 329 -7.07 -13.16 1.52
CA ALA A 329 -7.66 -13.60 0.26
C ALA A 329 -8.67 -14.74 0.46
N GLU A 330 -8.39 -15.70 1.34
CA GLU A 330 -9.32 -16.77 1.72
C GLU A 330 -10.62 -16.21 2.32
N ILE A 331 -10.54 -15.20 3.20
CA ILE A 331 -11.73 -14.50 3.75
C ILE A 331 -12.55 -13.85 2.63
N TYR A 332 -11.90 -13.17 1.68
CA TYR A 332 -12.59 -12.61 0.51
C TYR A 332 -13.29 -13.70 -0.31
N ILE A 333 -12.66 -14.86 -0.52
CA ILE A 333 -13.25 -15.99 -1.24
C ILE A 333 -14.48 -16.55 -0.52
N ASP A 334 -14.46 -16.59 0.81
CA ASP A 334 -15.61 -17.00 1.59
C ASP A 334 -16.79 -16.04 1.42
N VAL A 335 -16.53 -14.72 1.46
CA VAL A 335 -17.52 -13.67 1.19
C VAL A 335 -18.06 -13.80 -0.24
N PHE A 336 -17.19 -13.96 -1.24
CA PHE A 336 -17.60 -14.13 -2.64
C PHE A 336 -18.47 -15.39 -2.83
N THR A 337 -18.10 -16.48 -2.18
CA THR A 337 -18.87 -17.71 -2.19
C THR A 337 -20.25 -17.54 -1.55
N GLY A 338 -20.33 -16.75 -0.47
CA GLY A 338 -21.59 -16.38 0.18
C GLY A 338 -22.54 -15.66 -0.78
N VAL A 339 -22.07 -14.56 -1.38
CA VAL A 339 -22.91 -13.76 -2.30
C VAL A 339 -23.29 -14.53 -3.58
N LEU A 340 -22.48 -15.49 -4.03
CA LEU A 340 -22.83 -16.35 -5.16
C LEU A 340 -23.99 -17.30 -4.81
N LYS A 341 -23.98 -17.91 -3.61
CA LYS A 341 -25.04 -18.83 -3.15
C LYS A 341 -26.41 -18.13 -3.01
N GLU A 342 -26.44 -16.87 -2.61
CA GLU A 342 -27.67 -16.07 -2.49
C GLU A 342 -28.42 -15.90 -3.83
N ARG A 343 -27.75 -16.13 -4.95
CA ARG A 343 -28.37 -16.09 -6.29
C ARG A 343 -28.93 -17.43 -6.74
N GLY A 344 -28.67 -18.53 -6.00
CA GLY A 344 -29.13 -19.87 -6.39
C GLY A 344 -28.31 -20.48 -7.54
N LEU A 345 -27.05 -20.09 -7.66
CA LEU A 345 -26.03 -20.66 -8.56
C LEU A 345 -25.13 -21.66 -7.82
#